data_2eb6fac9c72dc1e955197aa2deef65ed
#
_entry.id   2eb6fac9c72dc1e955197aa2deef65ed
#
_cell.length_a   1.000
_cell.length_b   1.000
_cell.length_c   1.000
_cell.angle_alpha   90.00
_cell.angle_beta   90.00
_cell.angle_gamma   90.00
#
_symmetry.space_group_name_H-M   'P 1'
#
loop_
_entity.id
_entity.type
_entity.pdbx_description
1 polymer ?
#
loop_
_entity_poly.entity_id
_entity_poly.type
_entity_poly.pdbx_seq_one_letter_code
_entity_poly.pdbx_strand_id
1 'polypeptide(L)'
;MAKKIRKSTSLFLGESKNKKKFYGYELVLELFDCDLKRLTSKKYIQEFIDGICRTIGMEKHGPLHVERYMGGGIWGKGYSFLQFITTSSITGHFIEPERTAFINVFSCNSFDAKKADNFAKKFFRAKNFSNHLIIH
;
A
#
# COMPACT_ATOMS: atom_id res chain seq x y z
N MET A 1 20.19 9.77 11.98
CA MET A 1 19.70 8.84 13.02
C MET A 1 18.87 7.74 12.40
N ALA A 2 19.19 6.51 12.70
CA ALA A 2 18.38 5.38 12.24
C ALA A 2 17.01 5.43 12.93
N LYS A 3 15.93 5.45 12.16
CA LYS A 3 14.58 5.33 12.71
C LYS A 3 14.41 3.94 13.30
N LYS A 4 13.84 3.88 14.48
CA LYS A 4 13.47 2.63 15.11
C LYS A 4 12.46 1.90 14.22
N ILE A 5 12.76 0.68 13.82
CA ILE A 5 11.82 -0.16 13.10
C ILE A 5 10.64 -0.45 14.03
N ARG A 6 9.45 -0.04 13.63
CA ARG A 6 8.25 -0.36 14.39
C ARG A 6 7.92 -1.84 14.17
N LYS A 7 7.86 -2.59 15.24
CA LYS A 7 7.28 -3.93 15.17
C LYS A 7 5.77 -3.78 14.95
N SER A 8 5.26 -4.41 13.91
CA SER A 8 3.83 -4.46 13.75
C SER A 8 3.23 -5.33 14.84
N THR A 9 2.19 -4.83 15.51
CA THR A 9 1.42 -5.59 16.47
C THR A 9 0.16 -6.06 15.77
N SER A 10 0.02 -7.36 15.61
CA SER A 10 -1.19 -7.96 15.09
C SER A 10 -2.13 -8.25 16.25
N LEU A 11 -3.35 -7.67 16.20
CA LEU A 11 -4.41 -7.98 17.15
C LEU A 11 -5.43 -8.91 16.49
N PHE A 12 -5.51 -10.12 16.98
CA PHE A 12 -6.43 -11.12 16.47
C PHE A 12 -7.64 -11.24 17.39
N LEU A 13 -8.83 -10.90 16.88
CA LEU A 13 -10.06 -10.86 17.67
C LEU A 13 -10.88 -12.15 17.59
N GLY A 14 -10.63 -12.99 16.63
CA GLY A 14 -11.33 -14.25 16.48
C GLY A 14 -11.28 -14.79 15.07
N GLU A 15 -11.64 -16.05 14.92
CA GLU A 15 -11.63 -16.74 13.63
C GLU A 15 -12.94 -17.49 13.42
N SER A 16 -13.48 -17.38 12.20
CA SER A 16 -14.64 -18.13 11.80
C SER A 16 -14.29 -19.60 11.57
N LYS A 17 -15.11 -20.50 12.09
CA LYS A 17 -14.97 -21.95 11.86
C LYS A 17 -15.26 -22.35 10.40
N ASN A 18 -15.85 -21.47 9.62
CA ASN A 18 -16.23 -21.73 8.21
C ASN A 18 -15.15 -21.35 7.18
N LYS A 19 -13.94 -21.07 7.62
CA LYS A 19 -12.83 -20.67 6.75
C LYS A 19 -12.30 -21.88 5.97
N LYS A 20 -13.07 -22.34 4.98
CA LYS A 20 -12.74 -23.51 4.16
C LYS A 20 -12.30 -23.17 2.75
N LYS A 21 -12.39 -21.91 2.31
CA LYS A 21 -12.12 -21.50 0.94
C LYS A 21 -11.06 -20.40 0.91
N PHE A 22 -10.31 -20.41 -0.17
CA PHE A 22 -9.42 -19.31 -0.49
C PHE A 22 -10.22 -18.18 -1.13
N TYR A 23 -10.14 -17.00 -0.57
CA TYR A 23 -10.82 -15.82 -1.09
C TYR A 23 -9.88 -14.78 -1.71
N GLY A 24 -8.61 -14.83 -1.40
CA GLY A 24 -7.64 -13.93 -1.95
C GLY A 24 -6.50 -13.56 -1.00
N TYR A 25 -5.71 -12.60 -1.46
CA TYR A 25 -4.58 -12.05 -0.72
C TYR A 25 -4.83 -10.60 -0.34
N GLU A 26 -4.30 -10.23 0.81
CA GLU A 26 -4.19 -8.84 1.21
C GLU A 26 -2.76 -8.55 1.63
N LEU A 27 -2.09 -7.67 0.87
CA LEU A 27 -0.73 -7.25 1.18
C LEU A 27 -0.78 -5.87 1.83
N VAL A 28 -0.27 -5.78 3.04
CA VAL A 28 -0.20 -4.54 3.81
C VAL A 28 1.25 -4.09 3.87
N LEU A 29 1.52 -2.90 3.35
CA LEU A 29 2.86 -2.32 3.30
C LEU A 29 2.92 -1.06 4.13
N GLU A 30 3.93 -0.97 4.98
CA GLU A 30 4.31 0.26 5.64
C GLU A 30 5.73 0.60 5.18
N LEU A 31 5.87 1.70 4.47
CA LEU A 31 7.15 2.13 3.90
C LEU A 31 7.61 3.39 4.61
N PHE A 32 8.84 3.38 5.12
CA PHE A 32 9.40 4.45 5.92
C PHE A 32 10.61 5.07 5.24
N ASP A 33 10.87 6.33 5.54
CA ASP A 33 11.97 7.11 4.96
C ASP A 33 11.96 7.07 3.44
N CYS A 34 10.78 7.27 2.87
CA CYS A 34 10.56 7.34 1.43
C CYS A 34 11.14 8.63 0.84
N ASP A 35 11.38 8.62 -0.48
CA ASP A 35 11.71 9.82 -1.22
C ASP A 35 10.48 10.75 -1.25
N LEU A 36 10.61 11.93 -0.65
CA LEU A 36 9.51 12.89 -0.55
C LEU A 36 8.93 13.26 -1.92
N LYS A 37 9.76 13.36 -2.95
CA LYS A 37 9.32 13.62 -4.33
C LYS A 37 8.27 12.61 -4.80
N ARG A 38 8.47 11.34 -4.44
CA ARG A 38 7.58 10.25 -4.85
C ARG A 38 6.23 10.29 -4.13
N LEU A 39 6.17 10.94 -2.97
CA LEU A 39 4.96 11.06 -2.17
C LEU A 39 4.13 12.31 -2.47
N THR A 40 4.70 13.29 -3.17
CA THR A 40 4.12 14.63 -3.32
C THR A 40 3.66 14.96 -4.74
N SER A 41 3.46 13.95 -5.56
CA SER A 41 3.08 14.12 -6.97
C SER A 41 2.01 13.13 -7.40
N LYS A 42 0.91 13.64 -7.92
CA LYS A 42 -0.15 12.80 -8.52
C LYS A 42 0.40 11.96 -9.68
N LYS A 43 1.34 12.51 -10.43
CA LYS A 43 1.98 11.79 -11.54
C LYS A 43 2.69 10.53 -11.03
N TYR A 44 3.42 10.63 -9.94
CA TYR A 44 4.08 9.47 -9.35
C TYR A 44 3.09 8.45 -8.80
N ILE A 45 1.97 8.90 -8.24
CA ILE A 45 0.90 7.97 -7.80
C ILE A 45 0.37 7.19 -8.99
N GLN A 46 0.09 7.85 -10.12
CA GLN A 46 -0.36 7.19 -11.34
C GLN A 46 0.68 6.18 -11.85
N GLU A 47 1.94 6.59 -11.87
CA GLU A 47 3.03 5.69 -12.29
C GLU A 47 3.17 4.48 -11.36
N PHE A 48 3.00 4.70 -10.06
CA PHE A 48 3.00 3.59 -9.09
C PHE A 48 1.88 2.61 -9.37
N ILE A 49 0.67 3.10 -9.56
CA ILE A 49 -0.50 2.26 -9.85
C ILE A 49 -0.28 1.47 -11.14
N ASP A 50 0.17 2.12 -12.19
CA ASP A 50 0.45 1.45 -13.46
C ASP A 50 1.51 0.35 -13.30
N GLY A 51 2.55 0.66 -12.55
CA GLY A 51 3.65 -0.28 -12.32
C GLY A 51 3.28 -1.46 -11.44
N ILE A 52 2.55 -1.23 -10.35
CA ILE A 52 2.17 -2.33 -9.46
C ILE A 52 1.13 -3.24 -10.12
N CYS A 53 0.20 -2.68 -10.89
CA CYS A 53 -0.76 -3.48 -11.65
C CYS A 53 -0.06 -4.42 -12.64
N ARG A 54 0.95 -3.92 -13.36
CA ARG A 54 1.77 -4.78 -14.25
C ARG A 54 2.50 -5.86 -13.45
N THR A 55 3.04 -5.49 -12.31
CA THR A 55 3.83 -6.41 -11.46
C THR A 55 2.99 -7.57 -10.94
N ILE A 56 1.75 -7.31 -10.54
CA ILE A 56 0.86 -8.35 -10.01
C ILE A 56 -0.06 -8.96 -11.07
N GLY A 57 0.00 -8.47 -12.32
CA GLY A 57 -0.82 -9.01 -13.42
C GLY A 57 -2.29 -8.69 -13.29
N MET A 58 -2.64 -7.50 -12.78
CA MET A 58 -4.02 -7.08 -12.58
C MET A 58 -4.36 -5.88 -13.46
N GLU A 59 -5.60 -5.82 -13.91
CA GLU A 59 -6.09 -4.71 -14.73
C GLU A 59 -6.78 -3.66 -13.86
N LYS A 60 -6.54 -2.40 -14.18
CA LYS A 60 -7.27 -1.28 -13.55
C LYS A 60 -8.73 -1.32 -13.97
N HIS A 61 -9.61 -0.99 -13.04
CA HIS A 61 -11.03 -0.82 -13.28
C HIS A 61 -11.45 0.60 -12.89
N GLY A 62 -11.72 1.43 -13.89
CA GLY A 62 -12.09 2.81 -13.66
C GLY A 62 -10.92 3.73 -13.31
N PRO A 63 -11.22 4.97 -12.93
CA PRO A 63 -10.20 5.99 -12.71
C PRO A 63 -9.48 5.82 -11.37
N LEU A 64 -8.30 6.42 -11.27
CA LEU A 64 -7.61 6.61 -10.02
C LEU A 64 -8.27 7.76 -9.25
N HIS A 65 -8.66 7.50 -8.00
CA HIS A 65 -9.18 8.51 -7.09
C HIS A 65 -8.04 9.00 -6.20
N VAL A 66 -7.82 10.31 -6.19
CA VAL A 66 -6.74 10.93 -5.40
C VAL A 66 -7.30 12.11 -4.63
N GLU A 67 -7.04 12.13 -3.33
CA GLU A 67 -7.37 13.25 -2.46
C GLU A 67 -6.11 13.81 -1.84
N ARG A 68 -6.05 15.13 -1.71
CA ARG A 68 -4.95 15.81 -1.03
C ARG A 68 -5.45 16.42 0.28
N TYR A 69 -4.81 16.02 1.36
CA TYR A 69 -5.10 16.58 2.68
C TYR A 69 -4.01 17.57 3.08
N MET A 70 -4.44 18.74 3.59
CA MET A 70 -3.54 19.80 4.04
C MET A 70 -3.84 20.20 5.48
N GLY A 71 -4.47 19.29 6.24
CA GLY A 71 -4.85 19.53 7.62
C GLY A 71 -3.68 19.72 8.58
N GLY A 72 -4.00 20.13 9.81
CA GLY A 72 -3.01 20.33 10.85
C GLY A 72 -2.45 19.03 11.42
N GLY A 73 -1.27 19.14 12.03
CA GLY A 73 -0.57 18.00 12.61
C GLY A 73 0.16 17.14 11.60
N ILE A 74 0.91 16.18 12.10
CA ILE A 74 1.75 15.31 11.26
C ILE A 74 0.93 14.37 10.39
N TRP A 75 -0.26 14.01 10.83
CA TRP A 75 -1.12 13.04 10.14
C TRP A 75 -2.01 13.66 9.07
N GLY A 76 -2.11 15.00 9.07
CA GLY A 76 -3.06 15.70 8.23
C GLY A 76 -2.53 16.16 6.87
N LYS A 77 -1.29 15.87 6.52
CA LYS A 77 -0.71 16.34 5.26
C LYS A 77 -0.22 15.17 4.41
N GLY A 78 -0.79 15.05 3.22
CA GLY A 78 -0.40 14.05 2.25
C GLY A 78 -1.52 13.63 1.33
N TYR A 79 -1.16 12.84 0.33
CA TYR A 79 -2.12 12.24 -0.59
C TYR A 79 -2.67 10.93 -0.04
N SER A 80 -3.95 10.71 -0.30
CA SER A 80 -4.57 9.40 -0.22
C SER A 80 -5.09 9.02 -1.59
N PHE A 81 -5.08 7.75 -1.92
CA PHE A 81 -5.55 7.29 -3.23
C PHE A 81 -6.24 5.94 -3.14
N LEU A 82 -7.08 5.69 -4.14
CA LEU A 82 -7.82 4.45 -4.33
C LEU A 82 -7.88 4.13 -5.82
N GLN A 83 -7.45 2.95 -6.19
CA GLN A 83 -7.63 2.38 -7.51
C GLN A 83 -8.37 1.06 -7.41
N PHE A 84 -9.53 0.97 -8.01
CA PHE A 84 -10.16 -0.33 -8.21
C PHE A 84 -9.40 -1.09 -9.28
N ILE A 85 -9.21 -2.35 -9.05
CA ILE A 85 -8.72 -3.32 -10.03
C ILE A 85 -9.78 -4.39 -10.16
N THR A 86 -9.71 -5.23 -11.19
CA THR A 86 -10.78 -6.20 -11.43
C THR A 86 -11.03 -7.06 -10.20
N THR A 87 -12.20 -6.85 -9.57
CA THR A 87 -12.72 -7.42 -8.32
C THR A 87 -11.89 -7.14 -7.07
N SER A 88 -11.04 -6.11 -7.09
CA SER A 88 -10.09 -5.87 -6.00
C SER A 88 -9.75 -4.38 -5.90
N SER A 89 -8.80 -4.01 -5.04
CA SER A 89 -8.46 -2.61 -4.83
C SER A 89 -7.01 -2.41 -4.36
N ILE A 90 -6.48 -1.25 -4.70
CA ILE A 90 -5.20 -0.75 -4.17
C ILE A 90 -5.48 0.59 -3.53
N THR A 91 -5.13 0.73 -2.26
CA THR A 91 -5.27 1.98 -1.53
C THR A 91 -3.93 2.42 -0.97
N GLY A 92 -3.80 3.72 -0.77
CA GLY A 92 -2.60 4.26 -0.16
C GLY A 92 -2.87 5.54 0.60
N HIS A 93 -2.08 5.76 1.63
CA HIS A 93 -2.10 6.97 2.44
C HIS A 93 -0.67 7.40 2.70
N PHE A 94 -0.33 8.61 2.30
CA PHE A 94 0.99 9.18 2.51
C PHE A 94 0.96 10.18 3.65
N ILE A 95 1.98 10.13 4.49
CA ILE A 95 2.20 11.09 5.56
C ILE A 95 3.51 11.81 5.24
N GLU A 96 3.39 12.98 4.62
CA GLU A 96 4.53 13.70 4.09
C GLU A 96 5.57 14.08 5.15
N PRO A 97 5.19 14.68 6.30
CA PRO A 97 6.19 15.06 7.30
C PRO A 97 7.01 13.89 7.83
N GLU A 98 6.43 12.69 7.82
CA GLU A 98 7.08 11.47 8.27
C GLU A 98 7.71 10.67 7.14
N ARG A 99 7.57 11.12 5.89
CA ARG A 99 8.02 10.40 4.69
C ARG A 99 7.59 8.94 4.68
N THR A 100 6.34 8.72 5.07
CA THR A 100 5.79 7.38 5.26
C THR A 100 4.66 7.13 4.28
N ALA A 101 4.59 5.91 3.77
CA ALA A 101 3.52 5.44 2.89
C ALA A 101 2.89 4.18 3.48
N PHE A 102 1.57 4.19 3.63
CA PHE A 102 0.77 3.02 3.94
C PHE A 102 0.06 2.57 2.68
N ILE A 103 0.27 1.33 2.26
CA ILE A 103 -0.30 0.80 1.03
C ILE A 103 -0.94 -0.55 1.32
N ASN A 104 -2.14 -0.75 0.78
CA ASN A 104 -2.89 -1.99 0.90
C ASN A 104 -3.27 -2.47 -0.51
N VAL A 105 -2.98 -3.72 -0.80
CA VAL A 105 -3.40 -4.39 -2.03
C VAL A 105 -4.28 -5.56 -1.64
N PHE A 106 -5.58 -5.45 -1.91
CA PHE A 106 -6.52 -6.55 -1.71
C PHE A 106 -6.90 -7.13 -3.06
N SER A 107 -6.72 -8.44 -3.22
CA SER A 107 -7.06 -9.14 -4.45
C SER A 107 -7.82 -10.43 -4.16
N CYS A 108 -8.88 -10.69 -4.93
CA CYS A 108 -9.61 -11.95 -4.90
C CYS A 108 -8.80 -13.10 -5.54
N ASN A 109 -7.69 -12.79 -6.20
CA ASN A 109 -6.75 -13.76 -6.74
C ASN A 109 -5.42 -13.69 -6.01
N SER A 110 -4.69 -14.78 -6.01
CA SER A 110 -3.31 -14.75 -5.55
C SER A 110 -2.45 -13.93 -6.51
N PHE A 111 -1.40 -13.33 -5.99
CA PHE A 111 -0.39 -12.63 -6.77
C PHE A 111 0.96 -12.83 -6.11
N ASP A 112 2.03 -12.50 -6.81
CA ASP A 112 3.38 -12.57 -6.25
C ASP A 112 3.60 -11.40 -5.30
N ALA A 113 3.32 -11.63 -4.01
CA ALA A 113 3.42 -10.61 -2.97
C ALA A 113 4.85 -10.09 -2.80
N LYS A 114 5.84 -10.94 -2.99
CA LYS A 114 7.25 -10.54 -2.90
C LYS A 114 7.64 -9.57 -4.00
N LYS A 115 7.18 -9.81 -5.23
CA LYS A 115 7.39 -8.89 -6.34
C LYS A 115 6.70 -7.56 -6.11
N ALA A 116 5.46 -7.58 -5.60
CA ALA A 116 4.72 -6.37 -5.27
C ALA A 116 5.43 -5.55 -4.20
N ASP A 117 5.86 -6.20 -3.13
CA ASP A 117 6.62 -5.58 -2.05
C ASP A 117 7.92 -4.94 -2.56
N ASN A 118 8.70 -5.68 -3.32
CA ASN A 118 9.96 -5.19 -3.89
C ASN A 118 9.73 -4.01 -4.84
N PHE A 119 8.69 -4.08 -5.67
CA PHE A 119 8.34 -2.97 -6.56
C PHE A 119 8.02 -1.71 -5.77
N ALA A 120 7.16 -1.81 -4.77
CA ALA A 120 6.74 -0.66 -3.96
C ALA A 120 7.93 -0.03 -3.21
N LYS A 121 8.77 -0.85 -2.59
CA LYS A 121 9.96 -0.38 -1.88
C LYS A 121 10.91 0.38 -2.79
N LYS A 122 11.17 -0.14 -3.97
CA LYS A 122 12.04 0.52 -4.97
C LYS A 122 11.42 1.79 -5.52
N PHE A 123 10.13 1.74 -5.82
CA PHE A 123 9.43 2.89 -6.39
C PHE A 123 9.47 4.09 -5.46
N PHE A 124 9.17 3.90 -4.19
CA PHE A 124 9.17 4.96 -3.19
C PHE A 124 10.54 5.18 -2.53
N ARG A 125 11.53 4.38 -2.89
CA ARG A 125 12.89 4.45 -2.33
C ARG A 125 12.88 4.36 -0.80
N ALA A 126 12.06 3.47 -0.27
CA ALA A 126 11.92 3.27 1.17
C ALA A 126 13.21 2.68 1.76
N LYS A 127 13.68 3.25 2.87
CA LYS A 127 14.86 2.75 3.57
C LYS A 127 14.52 1.72 4.63
N ASN A 128 13.31 1.81 5.17
CA ASN A 128 12.78 0.87 6.15
C ASN A 128 11.36 0.48 5.75
N PHE A 129 10.93 -0.67 6.17
CA PHE A 129 9.61 -1.16 5.79
C PHE A 129 9.11 -2.21 6.79
N SER A 130 7.81 -2.41 6.76
CA SER A 130 7.11 -3.53 7.38
C SER A 130 6.10 -4.06 6.38
N ASN A 131 5.98 -5.37 6.24
CA ASN A 131 5.03 -5.96 5.32
C ASN A 131 4.32 -7.16 5.93
N HIS A 132 3.06 -7.33 5.55
CA HIS A 132 2.24 -8.43 6.00
C HIS A 132 1.42 -8.95 4.83
N LEU A 133 1.42 -10.26 4.65
CA LEU A 133 0.52 -10.92 3.69
C LEU A 133 -0.53 -11.68 4.48
N ILE A 134 -1.79 -11.33 4.24
CA ILE A 134 -2.93 -12.00 4.84
C ILE A 134 -3.58 -12.86 3.75
N ILE A 135 -3.73 -14.13 4.02
CA ILE A 135 -4.41 -15.06 3.12
C ILE A 135 -5.81 -15.27 3.67
N HIS A 136 -6.78 -14.88 2.87
CA HIS A 136 -8.19 -14.98 3.22
C HIS A 136 -8.83 -16.25 2.69
#